data_6ed1cccac2082ec50635ead0f2033d9a
#
_entry.id   6ed1cccac2082ec50635ead0f2033d9a
#
_cell.length_a   1.000
_cell.length_b   1.000
_cell.length_c   1.000
_cell.angle_alpha   90.00
_cell.angle_beta   90.00
_cell.angle_gamma   90.00
#
_symmetry.space_group_name_H-M   'P 1'
#
loop_
_entity.id
_entity.type
_entity.pdbx_description
1 polymer ?
#
loop_
_entity_poly.entity_id
_entity_poly.type
_entity_poly.pdbx_seq_one_letter_code
_entity_poly.pdbx_strand_id
1 'polypeptide(L)'
;MTRFLKSIAVFLVILFSISSVNAATLTDRLKDGHKLRLGFGTAVPWAYAGDNGEALGFVNMIALTVLEEMGITEHETKVFEWSGLIPGINANRSDMVTGGMYILKSRCANMNFSDPIGVLVMP
;
A
#
# COMPACT_ATOMS: atom_id res chain seq x y z
N MET A 1 -50.62 -18.37 -4.58
CA MET A 1 -49.45 -18.71 -3.76
C MET A 1 -48.25 -19.21 -4.56
N THR A 2 -48.39 -20.05 -5.56
CA THR A 2 -47.27 -20.64 -6.34
C THR A 2 -46.49 -19.64 -7.20
N ARG A 3 -47.12 -18.58 -7.70
CA ARG A 3 -46.43 -17.55 -8.49
C ARG A 3 -45.54 -16.63 -7.63
N PHE A 4 -46.00 -16.35 -6.42
CA PHE A 4 -45.23 -15.52 -5.47
C PHE A 4 -43.97 -16.27 -4.95
N LEU A 5 -44.06 -17.55 -4.69
CA LEU A 5 -42.91 -18.38 -4.29
C LEU A 5 -41.88 -18.50 -5.41
N LYS A 6 -42.28 -18.58 -6.69
CA LYS A 6 -41.38 -18.64 -7.82
C LYS A 6 -40.61 -17.31 -8.01
N SER A 7 -41.27 -16.17 -7.77
CA SER A 7 -40.60 -14.86 -7.85
C SER A 7 -39.57 -14.66 -6.73
N ILE A 8 -39.85 -15.13 -5.53
CA ILE A 8 -38.91 -15.07 -4.40
C ILE A 8 -37.71 -15.99 -4.64
N ALA A 9 -37.89 -17.18 -5.20
CA ALA A 9 -36.80 -18.09 -5.52
C ALA A 9 -35.87 -17.55 -6.60
N VAL A 10 -36.40 -16.85 -7.62
CA VAL A 10 -35.59 -16.20 -8.65
C VAL A 10 -34.79 -15.02 -8.07
N PHE A 11 -35.38 -14.26 -7.16
CA PHE A 11 -34.68 -13.13 -6.51
C PHE A 11 -33.55 -13.61 -5.58
N LEU A 12 -33.74 -14.75 -4.91
CA LEU A 12 -32.70 -15.36 -4.04
C LEU A 12 -31.51 -15.90 -4.85
N VAL A 13 -31.74 -16.43 -6.05
CA VAL A 13 -30.66 -16.94 -6.92
C VAL A 13 -29.80 -15.81 -7.49
N ILE A 14 -30.38 -14.64 -7.76
CA ILE A 14 -29.64 -13.46 -8.26
C ILE A 14 -28.74 -12.89 -7.15
N LEU A 15 -29.12 -12.97 -5.89
CA LEU A 15 -28.31 -12.50 -4.75
C LEU A 15 -27.08 -13.40 -4.46
N PHE A 16 -27.06 -14.64 -4.93
CA PHE A 16 -25.96 -15.58 -4.71
C PHE A 16 -24.86 -15.50 -5.81
N SER A 17 -25.04 -14.70 -6.84
CA SER A 17 -24.02 -14.45 -7.86
C SER A 17 -23.08 -13.30 -7.47
N ILE A 18 -22.74 -13.16 -6.18
CA ILE A 18 -21.64 -12.29 -5.75
C ILE A 18 -20.38 -13.06 -6.12
N SER A 19 -19.92 -12.82 -7.35
CA SER A 19 -18.59 -13.24 -7.78
C SER A 19 -17.59 -12.74 -6.73
N SER A 20 -16.79 -13.65 -6.18
CA SER A 20 -15.66 -13.30 -5.34
C SER A 20 -14.76 -12.41 -6.17
N VAL A 21 -14.87 -11.11 -5.98
CA VAL A 21 -13.90 -10.16 -6.54
C VAL A 21 -12.61 -10.43 -5.79
N ASN A 22 -11.77 -11.29 -6.35
CA ASN A 22 -10.39 -11.41 -5.92
C ASN A 22 -9.77 -10.02 -6.13
N ALA A 23 -9.44 -9.35 -5.04
CA ALA A 23 -8.69 -8.11 -5.15
C ALA A 23 -7.37 -8.43 -5.86
N ALA A 24 -7.12 -7.77 -6.98
CA ALA A 24 -5.88 -7.94 -7.73
C ALA A 24 -4.69 -7.68 -6.80
N THR A 25 -3.69 -8.55 -6.85
CA THR A 25 -2.48 -8.37 -6.05
C THR A 25 -1.74 -7.12 -6.52
N LEU A 26 -0.85 -6.58 -5.69
CA LEU A 26 0.01 -5.46 -6.11
C LEU A 26 0.79 -5.82 -7.39
N THR A 27 1.31 -7.05 -7.45
CA THR A 27 2.05 -7.54 -8.61
C THR A 27 1.20 -7.55 -9.90
N ASP A 28 -0.06 -7.95 -9.81
CA ASP A 28 -0.97 -7.94 -10.96
C ASP A 28 -1.24 -6.52 -11.43
N ARG A 29 -1.51 -5.60 -10.49
CA ARG A 29 -1.72 -4.19 -10.80
C ARG A 29 -0.51 -3.54 -11.48
N LEU A 30 0.71 -3.82 -10.99
CA LEU A 30 1.94 -3.30 -11.61
C LEU A 30 2.15 -3.86 -13.02
N LYS A 31 1.84 -5.15 -13.26
CA LYS A 31 1.88 -5.75 -14.61
C LYS A 31 0.84 -5.12 -15.57
N ASP A 32 -0.29 -4.71 -15.03
CA ASP A 32 -1.35 -4.01 -15.78
C ASP A 32 -1.04 -2.52 -16.02
N GLY A 33 0.17 -2.07 -15.65
CA GLY A 33 0.65 -0.71 -15.90
C GLY A 33 0.23 0.32 -14.85
N HIS A 34 -0.28 -0.12 -13.70
CA HIS A 34 -0.54 0.80 -12.60
C HIS A 34 0.77 1.23 -11.93
N LYS A 35 0.85 2.51 -11.55
CA LYS A 35 1.99 3.04 -10.80
C LYS A 35 1.98 2.53 -9.36
N LEU A 36 3.18 2.30 -8.82
CA LEU A 36 3.36 2.02 -7.40
C LEU A 36 3.07 3.29 -6.58
N ARG A 37 2.19 3.20 -5.61
CA ARG A 37 1.86 4.33 -4.71
C ARG A 37 2.76 4.29 -3.47
N LEU A 38 3.73 5.20 -3.43
CA LEU A 38 4.72 5.32 -2.37
C LEU A 38 4.26 6.34 -1.32
N GLY A 39 4.07 5.90 -0.08
CA GLY A 39 3.69 6.76 1.03
C GLY A 39 4.86 7.00 1.98
N PHE A 40 5.05 8.23 2.45
CA PHE A 40 6.03 8.54 3.50
C PHE A 40 5.59 9.75 4.33
N GLY A 41 6.15 9.85 5.53
CA GLY A 41 6.02 11.04 6.38
C GLY A 41 7.24 11.94 6.22
N THR A 42 7.09 13.24 6.48
CA THR A 42 8.22 14.16 6.44
C THR A 42 9.09 13.99 7.68
N ALA A 43 10.33 13.56 7.47
CA ALA A 43 11.36 13.40 8.49
C ALA A 43 12.75 13.59 7.85
N VAL A 44 13.23 14.82 7.80
CA VAL A 44 14.56 15.16 7.25
C VAL A 44 15.66 14.66 8.19
N PRO A 45 16.72 14.02 7.70
CA PRO A 45 17.06 13.73 6.29
C PRO A 45 16.55 12.37 5.77
N TRP A 46 15.72 11.67 6.54
CA TRP A 46 15.32 10.28 6.29
C TRP A 46 14.38 10.14 5.08
N ALA A 47 13.30 10.91 5.09
CA ALA A 47 12.30 10.95 4.03
C ALA A 47 11.62 12.32 4.03
N TYR A 48 11.45 12.92 2.88
CA TYR A 48 10.74 14.20 2.69
C TYR A 48 10.37 14.37 1.22
N ALA A 49 9.46 15.30 0.94
CA ALA A 49 9.11 15.65 -0.43
C ALA A 49 10.02 16.78 -0.93
N GLY A 50 10.46 16.67 -2.18
CA GLY A 50 11.05 17.78 -2.92
C GLY A 50 10.00 18.78 -3.39
N ASP A 51 10.45 19.84 -4.05
CA ASP A 51 9.59 20.96 -4.50
C ASP A 51 8.52 20.53 -5.51
N ASN A 52 8.79 19.48 -6.30
CA ASN A 52 7.84 18.91 -7.26
C ASN A 52 7.16 17.64 -6.73
N GLY A 53 7.29 17.37 -5.44
CA GLY A 53 6.68 16.20 -4.79
C GLY A 53 7.49 14.90 -4.91
N GLU A 54 8.77 14.98 -5.34
CA GLU A 54 9.66 13.81 -5.40
C GLU A 54 9.91 13.23 -4.02
N ALA A 55 10.06 11.92 -3.94
CA ALA A 55 10.47 11.25 -2.72
C ALA A 55 11.97 11.40 -2.50
N LEU A 56 12.37 12.30 -1.62
CA LEU A 56 13.75 12.59 -1.25
C LEU A 56 14.09 12.07 0.15
N GLY A 57 15.37 12.06 0.48
CA GLY A 57 15.89 11.51 1.72
C GLY A 57 16.44 10.10 1.54
N PHE A 58 17.40 9.73 2.40
CA PHE A 58 18.19 8.53 2.15
C PHE A 58 17.36 7.23 2.19
N VAL A 59 16.31 7.14 3.00
CA VAL A 59 15.45 5.95 3.03
C VAL A 59 14.60 5.85 1.76
N ASN A 60 14.06 6.98 1.29
CA ASN A 60 13.33 7.01 0.03
C ASN A 60 14.25 6.62 -1.14
N MET A 61 15.49 7.13 -1.16
CA MET A 61 16.44 6.81 -2.21
C MET A 61 16.83 5.32 -2.22
N ILE A 62 17.05 4.71 -1.05
CA ILE A 62 17.29 3.26 -0.97
C ILE A 62 16.10 2.49 -1.54
N ALA A 63 14.88 2.84 -1.14
CA ALA A 63 13.67 2.16 -1.62
C ALA A 63 13.50 2.31 -3.14
N LEU A 64 13.71 3.51 -3.68
CA LEU A 64 13.60 3.76 -5.12
C LEU A 64 14.67 3.00 -5.91
N THR A 65 15.91 2.93 -5.42
CA THR A 65 16.98 2.15 -6.06
C THR A 65 16.62 0.66 -6.11
N VAL A 66 16.10 0.09 -5.00
CA VAL A 66 15.67 -1.31 -4.96
C VAL A 66 14.52 -1.55 -5.94
N LEU A 67 13.54 -0.65 -5.99
CA LEU A 67 12.41 -0.75 -6.92
C LEU A 67 12.86 -0.69 -8.37
N GLU A 68 13.81 0.18 -8.70
CA GLU A 68 14.41 0.29 -10.03
C GLU A 68 15.11 -1.02 -10.43
N GLU A 69 15.91 -1.61 -9.55
CA GLU A 69 16.56 -2.91 -9.75
C GLU A 69 15.53 -4.05 -9.95
N MET A 70 14.35 -3.93 -9.36
CA MET A 70 13.23 -4.85 -9.55
C MET A 70 12.45 -4.58 -10.85
N GLY A 71 12.82 -3.55 -11.63
CA GLY A 71 12.12 -3.12 -12.83
C GLY A 71 10.84 -2.31 -12.58
N ILE A 72 10.63 -1.83 -11.36
CA ILE A 72 9.48 -0.99 -10.97
C ILE A 72 9.91 0.48 -11.02
N THR A 73 9.82 1.08 -12.19
CA THR A 73 10.25 2.47 -12.42
C THR A 73 9.12 3.49 -12.28
N GLU A 74 7.88 3.04 -12.52
CA GLU A 74 6.70 3.92 -12.48
C GLU A 74 6.09 3.94 -11.08
N HIS A 75 6.20 5.09 -10.43
CA HIS A 75 5.63 5.31 -9.11
C HIS A 75 4.99 6.69 -8.98
N GLU A 76 4.11 6.84 -8.00
CA GLU A 76 3.58 8.12 -7.53
C GLU A 76 3.84 8.25 -6.04
N THR A 77 4.13 9.45 -5.59
CA THR A 77 4.47 9.73 -4.20
C THR A 77 3.31 10.39 -3.48
N LYS A 78 3.17 10.09 -2.20
CA LYS A 78 2.18 10.70 -1.34
C LYS A 78 2.73 10.94 0.06
N VAL A 79 2.67 12.18 0.49
CA VAL A 79 3.06 12.57 1.85
C VAL A 79 1.87 12.35 2.79
N PHE A 80 2.14 11.72 3.92
CA PHE A 80 1.19 11.50 5.00
C PHE A 80 1.69 12.11 6.29
N GLU A 81 0.78 12.46 7.17
CA GLU A 81 1.12 12.57 8.58
C GLU A 81 1.56 11.19 9.10
N TRP A 82 2.53 11.15 10.01
CA TRP A 82 3.12 9.90 10.50
C TRP A 82 2.09 8.88 10.98
N SER A 83 1.09 9.34 11.75
CA SER A 83 -0.02 8.51 12.23
C SER A 83 -0.93 7.97 11.12
N GLY A 84 -0.91 8.59 9.95
CA GLY A 84 -1.71 8.21 8.78
C GLY A 84 -1.07 7.16 7.88
N LEU A 85 0.20 6.79 8.08
CA LEU A 85 0.93 5.87 7.21
C LEU A 85 0.33 4.46 7.21
N ILE A 86 0.19 3.84 8.37
CA ILE A 86 -0.41 2.49 8.50
C ILE A 86 -1.89 2.48 8.08
N PRO A 87 -2.75 3.40 8.56
CA PRO A 87 -4.10 3.53 8.04
C PRO A 87 -4.16 3.77 6.53
N GLY A 88 -3.18 4.45 5.96
CA GLY A 88 -3.07 4.69 4.52
C GLY A 88 -2.89 3.41 3.71
N ILE A 89 -2.02 2.50 4.15
CA ILE A 89 -1.86 1.16 3.55
C ILE A 89 -3.15 0.35 3.68
N ASN A 90 -3.70 0.27 4.89
CA ASN A 90 -4.89 -0.54 5.15
C ASN A 90 -6.14 -0.05 4.40
N ALA A 91 -6.19 1.24 4.08
CA ALA A 91 -7.23 1.85 3.25
C ALA A 91 -6.89 1.87 1.75
N ASN A 92 -5.85 1.15 1.32
CA ASN A 92 -5.38 1.13 -0.08
C ASN A 92 -5.07 2.52 -0.66
N ARG A 93 -4.62 3.46 0.17
CA ARG A 93 -4.20 4.80 -0.27
C ARG A 93 -2.72 4.87 -0.66
N SER A 94 -1.92 3.90 -0.21
CA SER A 94 -0.55 3.64 -0.63
C SER A 94 -0.32 2.14 -0.70
N ASP A 95 0.63 1.71 -1.50
CA ASP A 95 1.01 0.30 -1.66
C ASP A 95 2.24 -0.04 -0.82
N MET A 96 3.10 0.94 -0.61
CA MET A 96 4.34 0.82 0.14
C MET A 96 4.55 2.06 1.00
N VAL A 97 5.08 1.89 2.19
CA VAL A 97 5.53 3.00 3.05
C VAL A 97 7.05 2.97 3.14
N THR A 98 7.65 4.10 2.80
CA THR A 98 9.07 4.38 2.99
C THR A 98 9.24 5.44 4.10
N GLY A 99 10.40 5.65 4.64
CA GLY A 99 10.59 6.69 5.65
C GLY A 99 11.21 6.19 6.96
N GLY A 100 11.72 4.97 6.97
CA GLY A 100 12.48 4.45 8.11
C GLY A 100 11.61 4.08 9.32
N MET A 101 10.45 3.52 9.08
CA MET A 101 9.58 3.08 10.15
C MET A 101 10.18 1.88 10.88
N TYR A 102 10.33 1.99 12.22
CA TYR A 102 10.81 0.87 13.05
C TYR A 102 9.86 -0.32 12.98
N ILE A 103 10.46 -1.52 12.89
CA ILE A 103 9.77 -2.80 12.96
C ILE A 103 9.39 -3.06 14.42
N LEU A 104 8.12 -2.84 14.76
CA LEU A 104 7.57 -3.06 16.09
C LEU A 104 6.46 -4.10 16.03
N LYS A 105 6.36 -4.96 17.05
CA LYS A 105 5.31 -6.00 17.13
C LYS A 105 3.90 -5.43 16.90
N SER A 106 3.59 -4.27 17.47
CA SER A 106 2.30 -3.59 17.30
C SER A 106 2.04 -3.15 15.85
N ARG A 107 3.08 -2.82 15.10
CA ARG A 107 2.98 -2.44 13.69
C ARG A 107 2.91 -3.66 12.78
N CYS A 108 3.67 -4.73 13.08
CA CYS A 108 3.62 -5.99 12.33
C CYS A 108 2.24 -6.67 12.39
N ALA A 109 1.42 -6.36 13.39
CA ALA A 109 0.04 -6.83 13.45
C ALA A 109 -0.88 -6.17 12.40
N ASN A 110 -0.44 -5.06 11.79
CA ASN A 110 -1.26 -4.24 10.89
C ASN A 110 -0.68 -4.08 9.48
N MET A 111 0.59 -4.44 9.28
CA MET A 111 1.25 -4.37 7.97
C MET A 111 2.46 -5.29 7.94
N ASN A 112 2.87 -5.67 6.74
CA ASN A 112 4.11 -6.41 6.51
C ASN A 112 5.29 -5.44 6.40
N PHE A 113 6.46 -5.89 6.82
CA PHE A 113 7.73 -5.18 6.67
C PHE A 113 8.67 -5.98 5.76
N SER A 114 9.56 -5.27 5.08
CA SER A 114 10.75 -5.85 4.48
C SER A 114 11.76 -6.22 5.57
N ASP A 115 12.86 -6.85 5.17
CA ASP A 115 14.04 -6.90 6.01
C ASP A 115 14.51 -5.47 6.38
N PRO A 116 15.12 -5.29 7.57
CA PRO A 116 15.56 -3.97 8.00
C PRO A 116 16.68 -3.44 7.10
N ILE A 117 16.55 -2.20 6.67
CA ILE A 117 17.58 -1.49 5.87
C ILE A 117 18.71 -0.93 6.74
N GLY A 118 18.56 -0.96 8.06
CA GLY A 118 19.55 -0.50 9.01
C GLY A 118 19.08 -0.70 10.45
N VAL A 119 20.00 -0.59 11.37
CA VAL A 119 19.76 -0.64 12.81
C VAL A 119 20.19 0.68 13.42
N LEU A 120 19.28 1.35 14.13
CA LEU A 120 19.61 2.49 14.96
C LEU A 120 19.81 2.02 16.40
N VAL A 121 21.01 2.21 16.91
CA VAL A 121 21.29 2.05 18.34
C VAL A 121 21.02 3.42 18.96
N MET A 122 19.97 3.50 19.77
CA MET A 122 19.76 4.68 20.60
C MET A 122 20.62 4.58 21.84
N PRO A 123 21.31 5.67 22.23
CA PRO A 123 22.13 5.70 23.43
C PRO A 123 21.28 5.55 24.71
#